data_53f62964f83422f2849c58906d1b01f3
#
_entry.id   53f62964f83422f2849c58906d1b01f3
#
_cell.length_a   1.000
_cell.length_b   1.000
_cell.length_c   1.000
_cell.angle_alpha   90.00
_cell.angle_beta   90.00
_cell.angle_gamma   90.00
#
_symmetry.space_group_name_H-M   'P 1'
#
loop_
_entity.id
_entity.type
_entity.pdbx_description
1 polymer ?
#
loop_
_entity_poly.entity_id
_entity_poly.type
_entity_poly.pdbx_seq_one_letter_code
_entity_poly.pdbx_strand_id
1 'polypeptide(L)'
;MNSSSEHCNISDWMRLEATVKASVYAVAFSITTSLTVVIIAIVSQSLQLRKEVWLVLLCHHLLCISSYCGLGVVFQGMGALLANSPLLLCWLVFGAQLSVGEGVLLTLTLMALNTYLAICYPLNSPSFVDSAKYRILAGTWTTVILKNVGLFLIEGTSPTPASVFQSAPLCPVILNGMPARVIGMFSLAFLLSVILLSYCLIYREGKRAGHFNKSNIKARRTVLVHLLQISLHVIPTLIIIGLGKQCGVFFFALNLALFGIFAFAQCFNPLVYGLHNRDLQSKLYPCLCCQKKLLP
;
A
#
# COMPACT_ATOMS: atom_id res chain seq x y z
N MET A 1 1.98 10.52 -44.43
CA MET A 1 2.02 9.05 -44.32
C MET A 1 2.64 8.53 -42.98
N ASN A 2 2.81 9.36 -41.95
CA ASN A 2 3.48 8.95 -40.69
C ASN A 2 2.55 8.77 -39.48
N SER A 3 1.25 9.04 -39.57
CA SER A 3 0.38 8.99 -38.39
C SER A 3 -0.07 7.56 -37.98
N SER A 4 -0.16 6.66 -38.94
CA SER A 4 -0.57 5.28 -38.68
C SER A 4 0.52 4.39 -38.08
N SER A 5 1.79 4.65 -38.35
CA SER A 5 2.92 3.92 -37.78
C SER A 5 3.23 4.33 -36.32
N GLU A 6 3.01 5.60 -35.96
CA GLU A 6 3.14 6.06 -34.57
C GLU A 6 1.99 5.57 -33.69
N HIS A 7 0.78 5.50 -34.22
CA HIS A 7 -0.39 4.97 -33.48
C HIS A 7 -0.27 3.47 -33.18
N CYS A 8 0.31 2.68 -34.07
CA CYS A 8 0.57 1.27 -33.85
C CYS A 8 1.61 1.04 -32.75
N ASN A 9 2.64 1.89 -32.70
CA ASN A 9 3.67 1.81 -31.64
C ASN A 9 3.15 2.15 -30.24
N ILE A 10 2.27 3.11 -30.09
CA ILE A 10 1.78 3.54 -28.76
C ILE A 10 0.90 2.46 -28.10
N SER A 11 0.04 1.78 -28.84
CA SER A 11 -0.78 0.70 -28.31
C SER A 11 0.04 -0.50 -27.87
N ASP A 12 1.08 -0.85 -28.62
CA ASP A 12 1.99 -1.95 -28.29
C ASP A 12 2.82 -1.67 -27.03
N TRP A 13 3.31 -0.44 -26.87
CA TRP A 13 4.01 -0.02 -25.67
C TRP A 13 3.10 -0.04 -24.43
N MET A 14 1.87 0.43 -24.54
CA MET A 14 0.91 0.40 -23.41
C MET A 14 0.56 -1.05 -23.03
N ARG A 15 0.38 -1.93 -24.02
CA ARG A 15 0.13 -3.35 -23.79
C ARG A 15 1.33 -4.04 -23.12
N LEU A 16 2.55 -3.75 -23.56
CA LEU A 16 3.78 -4.27 -22.97
C LEU A 16 3.91 -3.81 -21.52
N GLU A 17 3.66 -2.53 -21.25
CA GLU A 17 3.67 -1.97 -19.90
C GLU A 17 2.66 -2.67 -18.99
N ALA A 18 1.42 -2.84 -19.45
CA ALA A 18 0.38 -3.53 -18.72
C ALA A 18 0.74 -5.00 -18.44
N THR A 19 1.33 -5.69 -19.42
CA THR A 19 1.77 -7.10 -19.29
C THR A 19 2.88 -7.22 -18.24
N VAL A 20 3.90 -6.38 -18.31
CA VAL A 20 5.00 -6.39 -17.33
C VAL A 20 4.47 -6.07 -15.93
N LYS A 21 3.64 -5.03 -15.79
CA LYS A 21 3.05 -4.66 -14.50
C LYS A 21 2.15 -5.77 -13.95
N ALA A 22 1.32 -6.42 -14.78
CA ALA A 22 0.49 -7.56 -14.37
C ALA A 22 1.34 -8.71 -13.84
N SER A 23 2.43 -9.06 -14.52
CA SER A 23 3.35 -10.13 -14.11
C SER A 23 4.02 -9.82 -12.77
N VAL A 24 4.50 -8.59 -12.60
CA VAL A 24 5.11 -8.15 -11.34
C VAL A 24 4.09 -8.16 -10.19
N TYR A 25 2.86 -7.69 -10.44
CA TYR A 25 1.78 -7.78 -9.45
C TYR A 25 1.42 -9.21 -9.10
N ALA A 26 1.41 -10.14 -10.06
CA ALA A 26 1.11 -11.56 -9.81
C ALA A 26 2.16 -12.21 -8.89
N VAL A 27 3.44 -11.95 -9.13
CA VAL A 27 4.53 -12.42 -8.27
C VAL A 27 4.41 -11.77 -6.88
N ALA A 28 4.23 -10.47 -6.81
CA ALA A 28 4.06 -9.75 -5.55
C ALA A 28 2.83 -10.25 -4.76
N PHE A 29 1.70 -10.47 -5.42
CA PHE A 29 0.48 -11.03 -4.83
C PHE A 29 0.74 -12.41 -4.23
N SER A 30 1.40 -13.30 -4.96
CA SER A 30 1.69 -14.65 -4.49
C SER A 30 2.56 -14.64 -3.23
N ILE A 31 3.62 -13.83 -3.23
CA ILE A 31 4.53 -13.71 -2.08
C ILE A 31 3.82 -13.07 -0.88
N THR A 32 3.18 -11.92 -1.09
CA THR A 32 2.54 -11.18 0.01
C THR A 32 1.38 -11.95 0.61
N THR A 33 0.55 -12.61 -0.20
CA THR A 33 -0.58 -13.41 0.28
C THR A 33 -0.10 -14.61 1.09
N SER A 34 0.90 -15.34 0.62
CA SER A 34 1.46 -16.48 1.35
C SER A 34 1.97 -16.06 2.74
N LEU A 35 2.73 -14.98 2.81
CA LEU A 35 3.24 -14.45 4.07
C LEU A 35 2.13 -13.92 4.97
N THR A 36 1.15 -13.24 4.39
CA THR A 36 -0.02 -12.71 5.11
C THR A 36 -0.82 -13.83 5.76
N VAL A 37 -1.11 -14.90 5.03
CA VAL A 37 -1.84 -16.06 5.56
C VAL A 37 -1.10 -16.69 6.73
N VAL A 38 0.22 -16.89 6.61
CA VAL A 38 1.04 -17.47 7.69
C VAL A 38 1.01 -16.57 8.93
N ILE A 39 1.21 -15.26 8.77
CA ILE A 39 1.23 -14.31 9.90
C ILE A 39 -0.15 -14.25 10.58
N ILE A 40 -1.22 -14.14 9.79
CA ILE A 40 -2.60 -14.12 10.33
C ILE A 40 -2.92 -15.42 11.06
N ALA A 41 -2.53 -16.58 10.50
CA ALA A 41 -2.74 -17.86 11.16
C ALA A 41 -2.06 -17.94 12.54
N ILE A 42 -0.80 -17.47 12.63
CA ILE A 42 -0.07 -17.44 13.91
C ILE A 42 -0.72 -16.49 14.92
N VAL A 43 -1.11 -15.28 14.46
CA VAL A 43 -1.76 -14.28 15.33
C VAL A 43 -3.14 -14.77 15.79
N SER A 44 -3.92 -15.43 14.92
CA SER A 44 -5.25 -15.93 15.24
C SER A 44 -5.25 -17.06 16.27
N GLN A 45 -4.21 -17.90 16.28
CA GLN A 45 -4.07 -19.00 17.22
C GLN A 45 -3.70 -18.57 18.65
N SER A 46 -3.22 -17.34 18.84
CA SER A 46 -2.77 -16.85 20.14
C SER A 46 -3.63 -15.71 20.66
N LEU A 47 -4.39 -15.96 21.73
CA LEU A 47 -5.20 -14.93 22.39
C LEU A 47 -4.37 -13.72 22.85
N GLN A 48 -3.13 -13.94 23.27
CA GLN A 48 -2.22 -12.88 23.70
C GLN A 48 -1.83 -11.97 22.54
N LEU A 49 -1.47 -12.54 21.37
CA LEU A 49 -1.08 -11.78 20.19
C LEU A 49 -2.27 -10.99 19.60
N ARG A 50 -3.49 -11.52 19.68
CA ARG A 50 -4.71 -10.84 19.21
C ARG A 50 -5.06 -9.59 20.03
N LYS A 51 -4.61 -9.48 21.26
CA LYS A 51 -4.81 -8.28 22.10
C LYS A 51 -3.86 -7.16 21.73
N GLU A 52 -2.70 -7.47 21.18
CA GLU A 52 -1.70 -6.48 20.79
C GLU A 52 -2.20 -5.64 19.62
N VAL A 53 -2.47 -4.35 19.86
CA VAL A 53 -2.97 -3.40 18.84
C VAL A 53 -2.04 -3.35 17.63
N TRP A 54 -0.74 -3.37 17.86
CA TRP A 54 0.27 -3.35 16.82
C TRP A 54 0.14 -4.54 15.85
N LEU A 55 -0.13 -5.74 16.36
CA LEU A 55 -0.31 -6.93 15.51
C LEU A 55 -1.61 -6.89 14.73
N VAL A 56 -2.68 -6.34 15.29
CA VAL A 56 -3.95 -6.14 14.58
C VAL A 56 -3.75 -5.18 13.40
N LEU A 57 -3.06 -4.05 13.63
CA LEU A 57 -2.72 -3.08 12.59
C LEU A 57 -1.80 -3.70 11.52
N LEU A 58 -0.84 -4.53 11.92
CA LEU A 58 0.04 -5.26 11.01
C LEU A 58 -0.76 -6.23 10.12
N CYS A 59 -1.61 -7.06 10.70
CA CYS A 59 -2.45 -7.99 9.92
C CYS A 59 -3.33 -7.25 8.92
N HIS A 60 -3.92 -6.12 9.34
CA HIS A 60 -4.71 -5.28 8.47
C HIS A 60 -3.87 -4.67 7.33
N HIS A 61 -2.67 -4.17 7.64
CA HIS A 61 -1.73 -3.63 6.66
C HIS A 61 -1.35 -4.69 5.61
N LEU A 62 -1.04 -5.91 6.04
CA LEU A 62 -0.70 -7.02 5.15
C LEU A 62 -1.86 -7.44 4.25
N LEU A 63 -3.09 -7.44 4.79
CA LEU A 63 -4.30 -7.66 4.00
C LEU A 63 -4.48 -6.58 2.93
N CYS A 64 -4.25 -5.31 3.26
CA CYS A 64 -4.30 -4.22 2.30
C CYS A 64 -3.26 -4.42 1.19
N ILE A 65 -2.01 -4.76 1.53
CA ILE A 65 -0.95 -5.02 0.53
C ILE A 65 -1.35 -6.16 -0.41
N SER A 66 -1.77 -7.31 0.13
CA SER A 66 -2.21 -8.45 -0.68
C SER A 66 -3.37 -8.07 -1.60
N SER A 67 -4.39 -7.39 -1.07
CA SER A 67 -5.55 -6.95 -1.86
C SER A 67 -5.15 -5.95 -2.94
N TYR A 68 -4.24 -5.01 -2.64
CA TYR A 68 -3.72 -4.05 -3.61
C TYR A 68 -3.01 -4.75 -4.78
N CYS A 69 -2.16 -5.73 -4.48
CA CYS A 69 -1.48 -6.51 -5.50
C CYS A 69 -2.47 -7.35 -6.34
N GLY A 70 -3.46 -8.00 -5.70
CA GLY A 70 -4.48 -8.78 -6.39
C GLY A 70 -5.34 -7.93 -7.33
N LEU A 71 -5.81 -6.78 -6.87
CA LEU A 71 -6.54 -5.81 -7.72
C LEU A 71 -5.66 -5.29 -8.86
N GLY A 72 -4.36 -5.10 -8.60
CA GLY A 72 -3.38 -4.72 -9.62
C GLY A 72 -3.23 -5.76 -10.72
N VAL A 73 -3.22 -7.06 -10.37
CA VAL A 73 -3.25 -8.15 -11.36
C VAL A 73 -4.48 -8.06 -12.25
N VAL A 74 -5.66 -7.86 -11.65
CA VAL A 74 -6.93 -7.76 -12.40
C VAL A 74 -6.90 -6.54 -13.32
N PHE A 75 -6.58 -5.35 -12.80
CA PHE A 75 -6.59 -4.10 -13.55
C PHE A 75 -5.60 -4.10 -14.72
N GLN A 76 -4.36 -4.47 -14.45
CA GLN A 76 -3.32 -4.53 -15.47
C GLN A 76 -3.54 -5.71 -16.44
N GLY A 77 -4.09 -6.82 -15.94
CA GLY A 77 -4.46 -7.98 -16.76
C GLY A 77 -5.54 -7.65 -17.79
N MET A 78 -6.57 -6.88 -17.41
CA MET A 78 -7.56 -6.39 -18.37
C MET A 78 -6.93 -5.56 -19.50
N GLY A 79 -5.98 -4.68 -19.17
CA GLY A 79 -5.24 -3.90 -20.16
C GLY A 79 -4.31 -4.74 -21.04
N ALA A 80 -3.61 -5.72 -20.47
CA ALA A 80 -2.69 -6.60 -21.19
C ALA A 80 -3.41 -7.51 -22.20
N LEU A 81 -4.58 -8.01 -21.83
CA LEU A 81 -5.41 -8.89 -22.67
C LEU A 81 -6.27 -8.12 -23.69
N LEU A 82 -6.24 -6.78 -23.68
CA LEU A 82 -7.13 -5.92 -24.47
C LEU A 82 -8.60 -6.34 -24.29
N ALA A 83 -8.97 -6.75 -23.08
CA ALA A 83 -10.32 -7.20 -22.78
C ALA A 83 -11.29 -6.02 -22.97
N ASN A 84 -12.28 -6.20 -23.87
CA ASN A 84 -13.37 -5.26 -24.04
C ASN A 84 -14.23 -5.25 -22.77
N SER A 85 -13.81 -4.49 -21.76
CA SER A 85 -14.47 -4.40 -20.48
C SER A 85 -15.34 -3.14 -20.41
N PRO A 86 -16.54 -3.21 -19.77
CA PRO A 86 -17.31 -2.02 -19.49
C PRO A 86 -16.47 -1.01 -18.69
N LEU A 87 -16.56 0.25 -19.07
CA LEU A 87 -15.80 1.33 -18.41
C LEU A 87 -16.07 1.37 -16.89
N LEU A 88 -17.32 1.09 -16.48
CA LEU A 88 -17.72 0.99 -15.08
C LEU A 88 -16.90 -0.07 -14.32
N LEU A 89 -16.65 -1.24 -14.91
CA LEU A 89 -15.85 -2.30 -14.28
C LEU A 89 -14.40 -1.83 -14.09
N CYS A 90 -13.82 -1.19 -15.10
CA CYS A 90 -12.49 -0.61 -15.00
C CYS A 90 -12.38 0.39 -13.86
N TRP A 91 -13.39 1.24 -13.72
CA TRP A 91 -13.45 2.25 -12.66
C TRP A 91 -13.60 1.65 -11.28
N LEU A 92 -14.46 0.64 -11.13
CA LEU A 92 -14.66 -0.05 -9.86
C LEU A 92 -13.39 -0.76 -9.40
N VAL A 93 -12.70 -1.48 -10.29
CA VAL A 93 -11.45 -2.18 -9.97
C VAL A 93 -10.35 -1.19 -9.63
N PHE A 94 -10.19 -0.13 -10.43
CA PHE A 94 -9.20 0.90 -10.17
C PHE A 94 -9.48 1.67 -8.87
N GLY A 95 -10.74 2.03 -8.61
CA GLY A 95 -11.15 2.71 -7.39
C GLY A 95 -10.96 1.86 -6.13
N ALA A 96 -11.26 0.57 -6.23
CA ALA A 96 -10.98 -0.37 -5.16
C ALA A 96 -9.47 -0.49 -4.89
N GLN A 97 -8.65 -0.60 -5.95
CA GLN A 97 -7.18 -0.63 -5.83
C GLN A 97 -6.63 0.63 -5.18
N LEU A 98 -7.12 1.80 -5.60
CA LEU A 98 -6.73 3.09 -5.02
C LEU A 98 -7.11 3.18 -3.54
N SER A 99 -8.34 2.79 -3.18
CA SER A 99 -8.82 2.81 -1.79
C SER A 99 -7.97 1.90 -0.89
N VAL A 100 -7.63 0.72 -1.37
CA VAL A 100 -6.78 -0.23 -0.63
C VAL A 100 -5.34 0.29 -0.54
N GLY A 101 -4.81 0.94 -1.59
CA GLY A 101 -3.50 1.60 -1.58
C GLY A 101 -3.42 2.72 -0.53
N GLU A 102 -4.47 3.52 -0.41
CA GLU A 102 -4.58 4.49 0.70
C GLU A 102 -4.67 3.82 2.07
N GLY A 103 -5.35 2.68 2.16
CA GLY A 103 -5.41 1.85 3.35
C GLY A 103 -4.03 1.39 3.83
N VAL A 104 -3.10 1.10 2.90
CA VAL A 104 -1.69 0.79 3.22
C VAL A 104 -1.03 1.98 3.91
N LEU A 105 -1.16 3.20 3.38
CA LEU A 105 -0.57 4.41 3.97
C LEU A 105 -1.22 4.77 5.32
N LEU A 106 -2.55 4.65 5.42
CA LEU A 106 -3.28 4.89 6.65
C LEU A 106 -2.84 3.94 7.78
N THR A 107 -2.68 2.66 7.48
CA THR A 107 -2.21 1.69 8.48
C THR A 107 -0.78 1.95 8.92
N LEU A 108 0.11 2.38 8.02
CA LEU A 108 1.46 2.85 8.40
C LEU A 108 1.39 4.07 9.32
N THR A 109 0.49 5.02 9.03
CA THR A 109 0.26 6.20 9.88
C THR A 109 -0.25 5.80 11.26
N LEU A 110 -1.23 4.89 11.34
CA LEU A 110 -1.75 4.38 12.61
C LEU A 110 -0.68 3.61 13.41
N MET A 111 0.18 2.84 12.74
CA MET A 111 1.31 2.18 13.39
C MET A 111 2.34 3.17 13.95
N ALA A 112 2.64 4.25 13.22
CA ALA A 112 3.50 5.32 13.70
C ALA A 112 2.92 6.03 14.92
N LEU A 113 1.61 6.36 14.89
CA LEU A 113 0.90 6.95 16.02
C LEU A 113 0.83 6.01 17.23
N ASN A 114 0.56 4.72 17.02
CA ASN A 114 0.56 3.73 18.08
C ASN A 114 1.94 3.61 18.74
N THR A 115 3.00 3.65 17.95
CA THR A 115 4.39 3.65 18.47
C THR A 115 4.67 4.92 19.28
N TYR A 116 4.22 6.08 18.81
CA TYR A 116 4.34 7.34 19.55
C TYR A 116 3.61 7.29 20.90
N LEU A 117 2.35 6.84 20.89
CA LEU A 117 1.57 6.71 22.13
C LEU A 117 2.19 5.73 23.12
N ALA A 118 2.69 4.60 22.64
CA ALA A 118 3.34 3.60 23.48
C ALA A 118 4.63 4.09 24.14
N ILE A 119 5.39 4.98 23.48
CA ILE A 119 6.66 5.52 24.00
C ILE A 119 6.41 6.74 24.90
N CYS A 120 5.52 7.66 24.47
CA CYS A 120 5.35 8.94 25.16
C CYS A 120 4.29 8.89 26.28
N TYR A 121 3.33 7.96 26.20
CA TYR A 121 2.21 7.83 27.16
C TYR A 121 1.99 6.39 27.62
N PRO A 122 2.99 5.72 28.22
CA PRO A 122 2.94 4.29 28.52
C PRO A 122 1.84 3.88 29.52
N LEU A 123 1.43 4.76 30.41
CA LEU A 123 0.45 4.47 31.46
C LEU A 123 -1.01 4.53 30.97
N ASN A 124 -1.35 5.43 30.06
CA ASN A 124 -2.74 5.68 29.62
C ASN A 124 -3.05 5.10 28.24
N SER A 125 -2.02 4.76 27.45
CA SER A 125 -2.17 4.35 26.06
C SER A 125 -2.82 2.98 25.88
N PRO A 126 -2.47 1.92 26.65
CA PRO A 126 -2.93 0.57 26.31
C PRO A 126 -4.45 0.41 26.38
N SER A 127 -5.10 0.92 27.42
CA SER A 127 -6.53 0.74 27.62
C SER A 127 -7.38 1.58 26.65
N PHE A 128 -6.96 2.81 26.35
CA PHE A 128 -7.67 3.69 25.42
C PHE A 128 -7.57 3.19 23.98
N VAL A 129 -6.37 2.87 23.53
CA VAL A 129 -6.13 2.42 22.14
C VAL A 129 -6.77 1.05 21.92
N ASP A 130 -6.72 0.15 22.90
CA ASP A 130 -7.32 -1.17 22.80
C ASP A 130 -8.84 -1.11 22.63
N SER A 131 -9.52 -0.25 23.37
CA SER A 131 -10.97 -0.05 23.27
C SER A 131 -11.39 0.66 21.98
N ALA A 132 -10.55 1.52 21.42
CA ALA A 132 -10.87 2.37 20.26
C ALA A 132 -10.38 1.79 18.92
N LYS A 133 -9.48 0.80 18.89
CA LYS A 133 -8.79 0.32 17.67
C LYS A 133 -9.71 0.03 16.49
N TYR A 134 -10.81 -0.70 16.72
CA TYR A 134 -11.75 -1.04 15.64
C TYR A 134 -12.59 0.15 15.18
N ARG A 135 -12.92 1.08 16.09
CA ARG A 135 -13.65 2.32 15.73
C ARG A 135 -12.76 3.24 14.90
N ILE A 136 -11.49 3.39 15.27
CA ILE A 136 -10.51 4.17 14.51
C ILE A 136 -10.34 3.56 13.12
N LEU A 137 -10.17 2.24 13.03
CA LEU A 137 -10.01 1.55 11.76
C LEU A 137 -11.27 1.69 10.88
N ALA A 138 -12.46 1.52 11.43
CA ALA A 138 -13.72 1.73 10.71
C ALA A 138 -13.88 3.19 10.24
N GLY A 139 -13.57 4.15 11.09
CA GLY A 139 -13.64 5.59 10.75
C GLY A 139 -12.67 5.96 9.62
N THR A 140 -11.43 5.43 9.64
CA THR A 140 -10.46 5.68 8.56
C THR A 140 -10.94 5.09 7.23
N TRP A 141 -11.49 3.87 7.22
CA TRP A 141 -12.06 3.26 6.02
C TRP A 141 -13.28 4.03 5.48
N THR A 142 -14.17 4.46 6.37
CA THR A 142 -15.32 5.30 5.98
C THR A 142 -14.85 6.57 5.28
N THR A 143 -13.83 7.24 5.81
CA THR A 143 -13.27 8.46 5.20
C THR A 143 -12.67 8.19 3.82
N VAL A 144 -11.90 7.10 3.65
CA VAL A 144 -11.31 6.73 2.35
C VAL A 144 -12.39 6.42 1.31
N ILE A 145 -13.38 5.63 1.70
CA ILE A 145 -14.47 5.24 0.79
C ILE A 145 -15.28 6.47 0.38
N LEU A 146 -15.69 7.32 1.33
CA LEU A 146 -16.46 8.54 1.04
C LEU A 146 -15.68 9.48 0.12
N LYS A 147 -14.38 9.68 0.38
CA LYS A 147 -13.52 10.51 -0.47
C LYS A 147 -13.44 9.96 -1.89
N ASN A 148 -13.17 8.67 -2.05
CA ASN A 148 -13.02 8.07 -3.37
C ASN A 148 -14.34 8.03 -4.14
N VAL A 149 -15.44 7.69 -3.49
CA VAL A 149 -16.79 7.79 -4.10
C VAL A 149 -17.09 9.22 -4.53
N GLY A 150 -16.79 10.22 -3.68
CA GLY A 150 -16.96 11.63 -4.03
C GLY A 150 -16.15 12.04 -5.26
N LEU A 151 -14.89 11.60 -5.37
CA LEU A 151 -14.05 11.84 -6.55
C LEU A 151 -14.61 11.18 -7.81
N PHE A 152 -15.10 9.94 -7.71
CA PHE A 152 -15.76 9.26 -8.83
C PHE A 152 -17.01 9.99 -9.30
N LEU A 153 -17.81 10.50 -8.37
CA LEU A 153 -19.01 11.28 -8.73
C LEU A 153 -18.62 12.58 -9.44
N ILE A 154 -17.62 13.31 -8.94
CA ILE A 154 -17.16 14.57 -9.55
C ILE A 154 -16.62 14.34 -10.97
N GLU A 155 -15.78 13.33 -11.19
CA GLU A 155 -15.19 13.04 -12.50
C GLU A 155 -16.16 12.30 -13.44
N GLY A 156 -17.04 11.47 -12.90
CA GLY A 156 -18.04 10.72 -13.65
C GLY A 156 -19.21 11.54 -14.19
N THR A 157 -19.41 12.78 -13.72
CA THR A 157 -20.41 13.72 -14.27
C THR A 157 -19.97 14.38 -15.58
N SER A 158 -18.68 14.30 -15.92
CA SER A 158 -18.13 14.90 -17.15
C SER A 158 -18.50 14.17 -18.45
N PRO A 159 -18.53 12.82 -18.53
CA PRO A 159 -19.02 12.11 -19.71
C PRO A 159 -20.54 11.90 -19.66
N THR A 160 -21.16 11.77 -20.85
CA THR A 160 -22.60 11.43 -20.94
C THR A 160 -22.86 10.08 -20.26
N PRO A 161 -23.95 9.89 -19.49
CA PRO A 161 -24.24 8.65 -18.77
C PRO A 161 -24.20 7.38 -19.63
N ALA A 162 -24.53 7.48 -20.92
CA ALA A 162 -24.48 6.40 -21.87
C ALA A 162 -23.05 5.87 -22.15
N SER A 163 -22.01 6.69 -21.97
CA SER A 163 -20.62 6.29 -22.24
C SER A 163 -20.03 5.39 -21.14
N VAL A 164 -20.61 5.36 -19.95
CA VAL A 164 -20.13 4.58 -18.81
C VAL A 164 -20.27 3.06 -19.04
N PHE A 165 -21.25 2.66 -19.82
CA PHE A 165 -21.50 1.26 -20.19
C PHE A 165 -20.82 0.84 -21.49
N GLN A 166 -20.15 1.77 -22.18
CA GLN A 166 -19.39 1.43 -23.39
C GLN A 166 -18.16 0.60 -23.01
N SER A 167 -17.89 -0.42 -23.83
CA SER A 167 -16.69 -1.24 -23.70
C SER A 167 -15.50 -0.51 -24.31
N ALA A 168 -14.42 -0.45 -23.56
CA ALA A 168 -13.15 0.10 -24.03
C ALA A 168 -12.07 -0.99 -24.02
N PRO A 169 -11.23 -1.08 -25.06
CA PRO A 169 -10.16 -2.07 -25.13
C PRO A 169 -9.02 -1.78 -24.14
N LEU A 170 -8.92 -0.56 -23.66
CA LEU A 170 -7.97 -0.11 -22.64
C LEU A 170 -8.74 0.61 -21.55
N CYS A 171 -8.57 0.16 -20.31
CA CYS A 171 -9.16 0.80 -19.15
C CYS A 171 -8.53 2.19 -18.92
N PRO A 172 -9.21 3.31 -19.23
CA PRO A 172 -8.67 4.62 -18.93
C PRO A 172 -8.65 4.87 -17.43
N VAL A 173 -7.56 5.47 -16.95
CA VAL A 173 -7.47 5.94 -15.56
C VAL A 173 -8.34 7.21 -15.46
N ILE A 174 -9.49 7.10 -14.79
CA ILE A 174 -10.45 8.20 -14.69
C ILE A 174 -9.99 9.34 -13.78
N LEU A 175 -9.21 9.02 -12.74
CA LEU A 175 -8.76 10.01 -11.75
C LEU A 175 -7.55 10.82 -12.23
N ASN A 176 -7.58 11.29 -13.48
CA ASN A 176 -6.56 12.16 -14.07
C ASN A 176 -6.93 13.65 -14.00
N GLY A 177 -8.14 13.97 -13.54
CA GLY A 177 -8.62 15.33 -13.40
C GLY A 177 -7.83 16.14 -12.36
N MET A 178 -7.87 17.45 -12.48
CA MET A 178 -7.25 18.35 -11.50
C MET A 178 -7.78 18.12 -10.07
N PRO A 179 -9.09 17.93 -9.84
CA PRO A 179 -9.61 17.69 -8.48
C PRO A 179 -9.01 16.43 -7.84
N ALA A 180 -8.94 15.32 -8.57
CA ALA A 180 -8.40 14.07 -8.06
C ALA A 180 -6.91 14.19 -7.71
N ARG A 181 -6.13 14.85 -8.57
CA ARG A 181 -4.69 15.09 -8.32
C ARG A 181 -4.47 15.95 -7.08
N VAL A 182 -5.19 17.05 -6.95
CA VAL A 182 -5.06 17.98 -5.81
C VAL A 182 -5.46 17.30 -4.51
N ILE A 183 -6.62 16.62 -4.47
CA ILE A 183 -7.11 15.92 -3.29
C ILE A 183 -6.17 14.74 -2.93
N GLY A 184 -5.69 13.99 -3.92
CA GLY A 184 -4.74 12.91 -3.73
C GLY A 184 -3.41 13.38 -3.15
N MET A 185 -2.83 14.46 -3.71
CA MET A 185 -1.59 15.05 -3.21
C MET A 185 -1.75 15.63 -1.80
N PHE A 186 -2.87 16.30 -1.53
CA PHE A 186 -3.17 16.83 -0.19
C PHE A 186 -3.31 15.70 0.84
N SER A 187 -4.05 14.63 0.50
CA SER A 187 -4.21 13.46 1.35
C SER A 187 -2.86 12.80 1.67
N LEU A 188 -2.02 12.61 0.64
CA LEU A 188 -0.68 12.04 0.79
C LEU A 188 0.21 12.93 1.67
N ALA A 189 0.24 14.25 1.41
CA ALA A 189 1.03 15.21 2.19
C ALA A 189 0.58 15.25 3.66
N PHE A 190 -0.73 15.18 3.91
CA PHE A 190 -1.27 15.13 5.25
C PHE A 190 -0.81 13.86 6.01
N LEU A 191 -0.94 12.68 5.42
CA LEU A 191 -0.52 11.42 6.04
C LEU A 191 0.99 11.41 6.31
N LEU A 192 1.80 11.88 5.37
CA LEU A 192 3.24 12.01 5.56
C LEU A 192 3.59 12.97 6.68
N SER A 193 2.90 14.09 6.78
CA SER A 193 3.10 15.07 7.86
C SER A 193 2.83 14.46 9.24
N VAL A 194 1.74 13.68 9.37
CA VAL A 194 1.41 12.97 10.61
C VAL A 194 2.49 11.95 10.98
N ILE A 195 2.99 11.19 10.00
CA ILE A 195 4.06 10.21 10.22
C ILE A 195 5.35 10.90 10.67
N LEU A 196 5.80 11.93 9.93
CA LEU A 196 7.01 12.67 10.24
C LEU A 196 6.92 13.33 11.61
N LEU A 197 5.77 13.96 11.93
CA LEU A 197 5.54 14.56 13.24
C LEU A 197 5.63 13.52 14.36
N SER A 198 5.01 12.36 14.18
CA SER A 198 5.07 11.26 15.15
C SER A 198 6.52 10.84 15.43
N TYR A 199 7.33 10.68 14.39
CA TYR A 199 8.74 10.31 14.56
C TYR A 199 9.60 11.42 15.14
N CYS A 200 9.35 12.68 14.80
CA CYS A 200 10.02 13.83 15.42
C CYS A 200 9.72 13.89 16.91
N LEU A 201 8.48 13.66 17.31
CA LEU A 201 8.09 13.64 18.73
C LEU A 201 8.71 12.44 19.47
N ILE A 202 8.71 11.25 18.88
CA ILE A 202 9.42 10.07 19.44
C ILE A 202 10.90 10.39 19.65
N TYR A 203 11.54 10.99 18.65
CA TYR A 203 12.96 11.36 18.75
C TYR A 203 13.19 12.37 19.88
N ARG A 204 12.35 13.40 19.96
CA ARG A 204 12.46 14.47 20.97
C ARG A 204 12.28 13.93 22.39
N GLU A 205 11.25 13.10 22.62
CA GLU A 205 11.00 12.51 23.93
C GLU A 205 12.06 11.46 24.30
N GLY A 206 12.51 10.64 23.36
CA GLY A 206 13.60 9.70 23.58
C GLY A 206 14.92 10.40 23.94
N LYS A 207 15.20 11.59 23.38
CA LYS A 207 16.36 12.41 23.74
C LYS A 207 16.20 13.00 25.14
N ARG A 208 15.00 13.51 25.48
CA ARG A 208 14.70 14.07 26.82
C ARG A 208 14.84 13.03 27.92
N ALA A 209 14.35 11.83 27.70
CA ALA A 209 14.39 10.73 28.65
C ALA A 209 15.79 10.08 28.79
N GLY A 210 16.81 10.58 28.08
CA GLY A 210 18.16 9.97 28.05
C GLY A 210 18.21 8.58 27.40
N HIS A 211 17.10 8.14 26.80
CA HIS A 211 16.96 6.80 26.22
C HIS A 211 17.73 6.57 24.92
N PHE A 212 18.30 7.61 24.30
CA PHE A 212 19.16 7.48 23.13
C PHE A 212 20.62 7.11 23.43
N ASN A 213 20.91 6.69 24.65
CA ASN A 213 22.20 6.06 24.98
C ASN A 213 22.31 4.70 24.29
N LYS A 214 23.51 4.15 24.16
CA LYS A 214 23.86 2.90 23.43
C LYS A 214 22.93 1.70 23.69
N SER A 215 22.12 1.72 24.76
CA SER A 215 21.19 0.65 25.12
C SER A 215 19.90 0.60 24.28
N ASN A 216 19.52 1.67 23.57
CA ASN A 216 18.22 1.73 22.85
C ASN A 216 18.33 1.66 21.32
N ILE A 217 19.30 0.92 20.83
CA ILE A 217 19.51 0.62 19.40
C ILE A 217 18.23 0.02 18.78
N LYS A 218 17.44 -0.74 19.56
CA LYS A 218 16.22 -1.41 19.07
C LYS A 218 15.14 -0.42 18.62
N ALA A 219 14.83 0.60 19.44
CA ALA A 219 13.81 1.61 19.09
C ALA A 219 14.24 2.44 17.88
N ARG A 220 15.52 2.84 17.81
CA ARG A 220 16.09 3.57 16.68
C ARG A 220 16.02 2.73 15.38
N ARG A 221 16.31 1.44 15.45
CA ARG A 221 16.24 0.52 14.31
C ARG A 221 14.81 0.40 13.79
N THR A 222 13.82 0.30 14.68
CA THR A 222 12.40 0.24 14.29
C THR A 222 11.99 1.50 13.54
N VAL A 223 12.32 2.69 14.07
CA VAL A 223 12.03 3.97 13.40
C VAL A 223 12.68 4.05 12.02
N LEU A 224 13.96 3.66 11.90
CA LEU A 224 14.67 3.68 10.60
C LEU A 224 14.04 2.73 9.58
N VAL A 225 13.63 1.54 10.01
CA VAL A 225 12.96 0.57 9.15
C VAL A 225 11.63 1.10 8.64
N HIS A 226 10.83 1.73 9.50
CA HIS A 226 9.57 2.38 9.10
C HIS A 226 9.79 3.54 8.11
N LEU A 227 10.78 4.41 8.39
CA LEU A 227 11.10 5.51 7.48
C LEU A 227 11.57 5.00 6.11
N LEU A 228 12.43 3.98 6.07
CA LEU A 228 12.87 3.34 4.83
C LEU A 228 11.67 2.80 4.04
N GLN A 229 10.75 2.12 4.73
CA GLN A 229 9.55 1.56 4.15
C GLN A 229 8.66 2.62 3.50
N ILE A 230 8.38 3.70 4.24
CA ILE A 230 7.58 4.83 3.75
C ILE A 230 8.27 5.47 2.54
N SER A 231 9.59 5.66 2.60
CA SER A 231 10.36 6.23 1.50
C SER A 231 10.27 5.39 0.23
N LEU A 232 10.39 4.07 0.35
CA LEU A 232 10.28 3.15 -0.79
C LEU A 232 8.86 3.10 -1.39
N HIS A 233 7.82 3.46 -0.64
CA HIS A 233 6.45 3.58 -1.14
C HIS A 233 6.17 4.92 -1.78
N VAL A 234 6.57 5.99 -1.11
CA VAL A 234 6.16 7.35 -1.44
C VAL A 234 7.01 7.96 -2.54
N ILE A 235 8.34 7.78 -2.48
CA ILE A 235 9.26 8.40 -3.45
C ILE A 235 8.97 7.96 -4.89
N PRO A 236 8.84 6.65 -5.21
CA PRO A 236 8.48 6.22 -6.56
C PRO A 236 7.14 6.80 -7.02
N THR A 237 6.15 6.82 -6.13
CA THR A 237 4.82 7.36 -6.44
C THR A 237 4.88 8.85 -6.77
N LEU A 238 5.59 9.65 -5.97
CA LEU A 238 5.76 11.08 -6.21
C LEU A 238 6.50 11.37 -7.52
N ILE A 239 7.53 10.59 -7.83
CA ILE A 239 8.28 10.74 -9.09
C ILE A 239 7.36 10.43 -10.28
N ILE A 240 6.60 9.35 -10.24
CA ILE A 240 5.65 8.97 -11.32
C ILE A 240 4.60 10.08 -11.53
N ILE A 241 4.02 10.61 -10.43
CA ILE A 241 3.04 11.69 -10.50
C ILE A 241 3.67 12.97 -11.06
N GLY A 242 4.89 13.31 -10.63
CA GLY A 242 5.60 14.52 -11.04
C GLY A 242 6.05 14.49 -12.51
N LEU A 243 6.49 13.34 -12.99
CA LEU A 243 6.91 13.18 -14.39
C LEU A 243 5.73 13.25 -15.38
N GLY A 244 4.52 12.91 -14.92
CA GLY A 244 3.34 12.86 -15.78
C GLY A 244 3.46 11.82 -16.90
N LYS A 245 2.63 11.98 -17.95
CA LYS A 245 2.69 11.12 -19.14
C LYS A 245 3.66 11.73 -20.15
N GLN A 246 4.92 11.35 -20.07
CA GLN A 246 5.92 11.70 -21.09
C GLN A 246 6.16 10.49 -22.01
N CYS A 247 6.28 10.76 -23.32
CA CYS A 247 6.57 9.75 -24.32
C CYS A 247 8.10 9.56 -24.46
N GLY A 248 8.54 8.31 -24.63
CA GLY A 248 9.92 7.97 -24.89
C GLY A 248 10.38 6.73 -24.13
N VAL A 249 11.31 5.99 -24.74
CA VAL A 249 11.85 4.73 -24.18
C VAL A 249 12.44 4.93 -22.78
N PHE A 250 13.10 6.07 -22.56
CA PHE A 250 13.68 6.41 -21.26
C PHE A 250 12.61 6.52 -20.16
N PHE A 251 11.52 7.26 -20.45
CA PHE A 251 10.42 7.43 -19.47
C PHE A 251 9.67 6.13 -19.21
N PHE A 252 9.52 5.31 -20.24
CA PHE A 252 8.95 3.97 -20.10
C PHE A 252 9.81 3.09 -19.18
N ALA A 253 11.12 3.01 -19.41
CA ALA A 253 12.05 2.25 -18.58
C ALA A 253 12.08 2.77 -17.14
N LEU A 254 12.08 4.10 -16.96
CA LEU A 254 12.04 4.74 -15.64
C LEU A 254 10.75 4.40 -14.89
N ASN A 255 9.58 4.48 -15.55
CA ASN A 255 8.29 4.11 -14.96
C ASN A 255 8.28 2.64 -14.50
N LEU A 256 8.76 1.71 -15.32
CA LEU A 256 8.87 0.31 -14.96
C LEU A 256 9.87 0.07 -13.80
N ALA A 257 10.99 0.76 -13.79
CA ALA A 257 11.98 0.66 -12.70
C ALA A 257 11.39 1.17 -11.38
N LEU A 258 10.76 2.33 -11.38
CA LEU A 258 10.09 2.90 -10.18
C LEU A 258 8.95 2.00 -9.69
N PHE A 259 8.18 1.45 -10.62
CA PHE A 259 7.14 0.48 -10.29
C PHE A 259 7.73 -0.81 -9.69
N GLY A 260 8.86 -1.30 -10.22
CA GLY A 260 9.59 -2.45 -9.67
C GLY A 260 10.08 -2.20 -8.23
N ILE A 261 10.63 -1.02 -7.95
CA ILE A 261 11.04 -0.61 -6.59
C ILE A 261 9.83 -0.58 -5.65
N PHE A 262 8.72 -0.01 -6.09
CA PHE A 262 7.48 0.02 -5.34
C PHE A 262 6.95 -1.39 -5.03
N ALA A 263 6.90 -2.27 -6.03
CA ALA A 263 6.45 -3.66 -5.86
C ALA A 263 7.37 -4.47 -4.93
N PHE A 264 8.69 -4.26 -5.06
CA PHE A 264 9.67 -4.85 -4.14
C PHE A 264 9.42 -4.42 -2.70
N ALA A 265 9.15 -3.13 -2.46
CA ALA A 265 8.83 -2.61 -1.15
C ALA A 265 7.60 -3.30 -0.55
N GLN A 266 6.57 -3.58 -1.35
CA GLN A 266 5.37 -4.30 -0.91
C GLN A 266 5.70 -5.72 -0.43
N CYS A 267 6.54 -6.45 -1.17
CA CYS A 267 6.97 -7.80 -0.79
C CYS A 267 7.87 -7.81 0.45
N PHE A 268 8.67 -6.77 0.64
CA PHE A 268 9.63 -6.68 1.73
C PHE A 268 8.97 -6.37 3.09
N ASN A 269 7.83 -5.67 3.06
CA ASN A 269 7.09 -5.29 4.26
C ASN A 269 6.77 -6.45 5.21
N PRO A 270 6.14 -7.56 4.77
CA PRO A 270 5.82 -8.67 5.65
C PRO A 270 7.06 -9.30 6.29
N LEU A 271 8.16 -9.39 5.52
CA LEU A 271 9.42 -9.97 5.99
C LEU A 271 10.04 -9.12 7.10
N VAL A 272 10.10 -7.81 6.91
CA VAL A 272 10.67 -6.89 7.91
C VAL A 272 9.90 -6.96 9.21
N TYR A 273 8.57 -6.91 9.16
CA TYR A 273 7.75 -6.97 10.37
C TYR A 273 7.75 -8.36 11.01
N GLY A 274 7.70 -9.42 10.22
CA GLY A 274 7.75 -10.79 10.72
C GLY A 274 9.07 -11.12 11.41
N LEU A 275 10.19 -10.64 10.86
CA LEU A 275 11.53 -10.87 11.41
C LEU A 275 11.92 -9.91 12.55
N HIS A 276 11.21 -8.80 12.72
CA HIS A 276 11.57 -7.81 13.74
C HIS A 276 10.93 -8.10 15.11
N ASN A 277 9.80 -8.79 15.16
CA ASN A 277 9.11 -9.13 16.41
C ASN A 277 9.56 -10.50 16.93
N ARG A 278 10.20 -10.53 18.12
CA ARG A 278 10.70 -11.76 18.74
C ARG A 278 9.59 -12.77 19.06
N ASP A 279 8.43 -12.30 19.48
CA ASP A 279 7.29 -13.17 19.83
C ASP A 279 6.69 -13.81 18.57
N LEU A 280 6.60 -13.05 17.50
CA LEU A 280 6.21 -13.57 16.18
C LEU A 280 7.29 -14.50 15.63
N GLN A 281 8.57 -14.13 15.75
CA GLN A 281 9.71 -14.90 15.30
C GLN A 281 9.80 -16.26 16.01
N SER A 282 9.60 -16.32 17.33
CA SER A 282 9.65 -17.55 18.11
C SER A 282 8.58 -18.57 17.68
N LYS A 283 7.46 -18.10 17.15
CA LYS A 283 6.35 -18.93 16.63
C LYS A 283 6.47 -19.22 15.13
N LEU A 284 7.09 -18.33 14.35
CA LEU A 284 7.38 -18.53 12.92
C LEU A 284 8.45 -19.62 12.70
N TYR A 285 9.52 -19.64 13.48
CA TYR A 285 10.62 -20.60 13.32
C TYR A 285 10.16 -22.06 13.40
N PRO A 286 9.37 -22.49 14.39
CA PRO A 286 8.88 -23.87 14.44
C PRO A 286 7.97 -24.22 13.25
N CYS A 287 7.15 -23.28 12.80
CA CYS A 287 6.24 -23.49 11.68
C CYS A 287 6.99 -23.69 10.35
N LEU A 288 8.03 -22.92 10.10
CA LEU A 288 8.90 -23.06 8.92
C LEU A 288 9.79 -24.29 8.98
N CYS A 289 10.23 -24.72 10.18
CA CYS A 289 11.03 -25.93 10.36
C CYS A 289 10.19 -27.22 10.28
N CYS A 290 8.92 -27.20 10.70
CA CYS A 290 8.01 -28.34 10.53
C CYS A 290 7.70 -28.63 9.06
N GLN A 291 7.65 -27.62 8.20
CA GLN A 291 7.47 -27.81 6.76
C GLN A 291 8.67 -28.53 6.10
N LYS A 292 9.88 -28.40 6.65
CA LYS A 292 11.07 -29.13 6.17
C LYS A 292 11.04 -30.64 6.49
N LYS A 293 10.20 -31.08 7.42
CA LYS A 293 10.03 -32.50 7.78
C LYS A 293 8.91 -33.22 7.00
N LEU A 294 8.14 -32.48 6.18
CA LEU A 294 7.02 -33.01 5.40
C LEU A 294 7.31 -33.11 3.89
N LEU A 295 8.51 -32.81 3.46
CA LEU A 295 8.99 -33.12 2.11
C LEU A 295 9.87 -34.37 2.17
N PRO A 296 9.42 -35.48 1.54
CA PRO A 296 10.17 -36.72 1.48
C PRO A 296 11.48 -36.59 0.65
#